data_ce7fbefa1af8ef4de1c3450dd97bc70c
#
_entry.id   ce7fbefa1af8ef4de1c3450dd97bc70c
#
_cell.length_a   1.000
_cell.length_b   1.000
_cell.length_c   1.000
_cell.angle_alpha   90.00
_cell.angle_beta   90.00
_cell.angle_gamma   90.00
#
_symmetry.space_group_name_H-M   'P 1'
#
loop_
_entity.id
_entity.type
_entity.pdbx_description
1 polymer ?
#
loop_
_entity_poly.entity_id
_entity_poly.type
_entity_poly.pdbx_seq_one_letter_code
_entity_poly.pdbx_strand_id
1 'polypeptide(L)'
;MPLPSDEKIVQLANDLLAQLDAIFGLHPGFRPAHAKGIMLSGTFTPSPEAVSLARAPHLRRSSTPVSVRFSNGTGLPSIPDNAPDSNPRGLAIRFHLADHVHTDIVSHSTDGFPTRTGQQFLEFLRAVAAGDPSAFLATHPAALAFVQTPKPNPTSFAREAYFGVTAFRFINQNGLARYGRYRILPEAGVEHLDDATTKSKGENYLFDELTQRIAIGPIRFNTQVQIADDGDIVNDATIHWPGDRLVVPFGTVELTAKAPDDEAHRRIIFDPIPRVDGIEPSDDPLLELRAAVYLLSGRRRRQATESKARTSRST
;
A
#
# COMPACT_ATOMS: atom_id res chain seq x y z
N MET A 1 1.37 -11.39 -12.36
CA MET A 1 0.00 -10.99 -11.96
C MET A 1 -0.93 -11.19 -13.16
N PRO A 2 -1.87 -12.14 -13.14
CA PRO A 2 -2.92 -12.27 -14.16
C PRO A 2 -4.06 -11.26 -13.88
N LEU A 3 -4.86 -10.95 -14.91
CA LEU A 3 -6.16 -10.33 -14.72
C LEU A 3 -7.14 -11.36 -14.12
N PRO A 4 -8.11 -10.92 -13.31
CA PRO A 4 -9.24 -11.77 -12.93
C PRO A 4 -9.98 -12.31 -14.14
N SER A 5 -10.53 -13.52 -14.01
CA SER A 5 -11.36 -14.12 -15.06
C SER A 5 -12.77 -13.52 -15.15
N ASP A 6 -13.23 -12.85 -14.09
CA ASP A 6 -14.50 -12.14 -14.07
C ASP A 6 -14.38 -10.80 -14.80
N GLU A 7 -15.05 -10.70 -15.96
CA GLU A 7 -15.07 -9.50 -16.78
C GLU A 7 -15.69 -8.28 -16.05
N LYS A 8 -16.61 -8.50 -15.10
CA LYS A 8 -17.21 -7.41 -14.30
C LYS A 8 -16.17 -6.76 -13.40
N ILE A 9 -15.26 -7.55 -12.80
CA ILE A 9 -14.16 -7.01 -11.99
C ILE A 9 -13.21 -6.20 -12.86
N VAL A 10 -12.90 -6.68 -14.07
CA VAL A 10 -12.03 -5.97 -15.01
C VAL A 10 -12.68 -4.66 -15.48
N GLN A 11 -13.99 -4.67 -15.76
CA GLN A 11 -14.73 -3.45 -16.12
C GLN A 11 -14.74 -2.44 -14.96
N LEU A 12 -15.06 -2.89 -13.75
CA LEU A 12 -15.03 -2.04 -12.55
C LEU A 12 -13.64 -1.44 -12.29
N ALA A 13 -12.58 -2.22 -12.55
CA ALA A 13 -11.21 -1.70 -12.44
C ALA A 13 -10.91 -0.59 -13.47
N ASN A 14 -11.42 -0.71 -14.70
CA ASN A 14 -11.32 0.36 -15.69
C ASN A 14 -12.12 1.61 -15.29
N ASP A 15 -13.33 1.42 -14.76
CA ASP A 15 -14.19 2.52 -14.30
C ASP A 15 -13.54 3.27 -13.12
N LEU A 16 -12.91 2.55 -12.18
CA LEU A 16 -12.14 3.16 -11.11
C LEU A 16 -10.93 3.95 -11.63
N LEU A 17 -10.20 3.42 -12.59
CA LEU A 17 -9.08 4.14 -13.21
C LEU A 17 -9.55 5.41 -13.91
N ALA A 18 -10.66 5.33 -14.66
CA ALA A 18 -11.25 6.49 -15.33
C ALA A 18 -11.73 7.54 -14.31
N GLN A 19 -12.32 7.10 -13.19
CA GLN A 19 -12.77 8.02 -12.13
C GLN A 19 -11.59 8.71 -11.42
N LEU A 20 -10.49 7.99 -11.16
CA LEU A 20 -9.28 8.59 -10.59
C LEU A 20 -8.64 9.60 -11.55
N ASP A 21 -8.62 9.30 -12.86
CA ASP A 21 -8.15 10.23 -13.88
C ASP A 21 -9.05 11.48 -13.97
N ALA A 22 -10.36 11.33 -13.77
CA ALA A 22 -11.29 12.45 -13.75
C ALA A 22 -11.07 13.37 -12.52
N ILE A 23 -10.70 12.80 -11.37
CA ILE A 23 -10.43 13.56 -10.14
C ILE A 23 -9.06 14.26 -10.19
N PHE A 24 -8.01 13.55 -10.58
CA PHE A 24 -6.63 14.00 -10.43
C PHE A 24 -5.99 14.44 -11.76
N GLY A 25 -6.66 14.22 -12.88
CA GLY A 25 -6.06 14.35 -14.21
C GLY A 25 -5.25 13.12 -14.62
N LEU A 26 -5.13 12.93 -15.94
CA LEU A 26 -4.29 11.88 -16.49
C LEU A 26 -2.82 12.34 -16.51
N HIS A 27 -1.97 11.63 -15.77
CA HIS A 27 -0.53 11.85 -15.72
C HIS A 27 0.24 10.67 -16.35
N PRO A 28 0.60 10.73 -17.67
CA PRO A 28 1.24 9.61 -18.37
C PRO A 28 2.55 9.19 -17.72
N GLY A 29 2.68 7.89 -17.39
CA GLY A 29 3.84 7.33 -16.69
C GLY A 29 3.71 7.29 -15.17
N PHE A 30 2.72 7.95 -14.59
CA PHE A 30 2.44 7.93 -13.15
C PHE A 30 1.30 6.98 -12.78
N ARG A 31 1.20 6.65 -11.49
CA ARG A 31 0.08 5.92 -10.92
C ARG A 31 -1.14 6.84 -10.78
N PRO A 32 -2.38 6.33 -10.96
CA PRO A 32 -3.59 7.15 -10.81
C PRO A 32 -3.93 7.47 -9.35
N ALA A 33 -3.31 6.76 -8.41
CA ALA A 33 -3.27 7.08 -6.99
C ALA A 33 -1.86 6.74 -6.47
N HIS A 34 -1.44 7.38 -5.41
CA HIS A 34 -0.07 7.25 -4.90
C HIS A 34 0.99 7.62 -5.96
N ALA A 35 0.75 8.68 -6.74
CA ALA A 35 1.60 9.09 -7.86
C ALA A 35 2.99 9.55 -7.40
N LYS A 36 3.03 10.51 -6.44
CA LYS A 36 4.28 11.00 -5.83
C LYS A 36 4.82 9.93 -4.89
N GLY A 37 6.05 9.46 -5.14
CA GLY A 37 6.65 8.42 -4.31
C GLY A 37 8.13 8.23 -4.55
N ILE A 38 8.78 7.59 -3.58
CA ILE A 38 10.21 7.30 -3.55
C ILE A 38 10.44 5.82 -3.26
N MET A 39 11.49 5.24 -3.83
CA MET A 39 11.85 3.84 -3.64
C MET A 39 13.14 3.74 -2.84
N LEU A 40 13.14 2.89 -1.84
CA LEU A 40 14.32 2.48 -1.07
C LEU A 40 14.58 0.99 -1.28
N SER A 41 15.82 0.57 -1.10
CA SER A 41 16.25 -0.83 -1.10
C SER A 41 16.82 -1.23 0.25
N GLY A 42 16.75 -2.52 0.53
CA GLY A 42 17.24 -3.09 1.78
C GLY A 42 17.02 -4.58 1.87
N THR A 43 16.87 -5.08 3.09
CA THR A 43 16.67 -6.49 3.39
C THR A 43 15.53 -6.69 4.39
N PHE A 44 14.91 -7.84 4.30
CA PHE A 44 13.96 -8.33 5.29
C PHE A 44 14.58 -9.54 6.02
N THR A 45 14.54 -9.51 7.35
CA THR A 45 14.94 -10.62 8.22
C THR A 45 13.69 -11.12 8.94
N PRO A 46 13.26 -12.37 8.73
CA PRO A 46 12.08 -12.93 9.40
C PRO A 46 12.34 -13.11 10.90
N SER A 47 11.27 -12.98 11.70
CA SER A 47 11.34 -13.37 13.11
C SER A 47 11.23 -14.89 13.26
N PRO A 48 11.69 -15.47 14.39
CA PRO A 48 11.49 -16.88 14.68
C PRO A 48 10.01 -17.30 14.72
N GLU A 49 9.14 -16.41 15.20
CA GLU A 49 7.69 -16.64 15.33
C GLU A 49 7.01 -16.70 13.96
N ALA A 50 7.49 -15.95 12.99
CA ALA A 50 6.94 -15.93 11.63
C ALA A 50 7.06 -17.29 10.94
N VAL A 51 8.11 -18.06 11.22
CA VAL A 51 8.31 -19.41 10.67
C VAL A 51 7.21 -20.37 11.15
N SER A 52 6.72 -20.17 12.38
CA SER A 52 5.61 -20.97 12.93
C SER A 52 4.25 -20.53 12.42
N LEU A 53 4.13 -19.28 11.92
CA LEU A 53 2.92 -18.72 11.38
C LEU A 53 2.67 -19.15 9.93
N ALA A 54 3.69 -19.10 9.07
CA ALA A 54 3.55 -19.42 7.65
C ALA A 54 4.80 -20.11 7.07
N ARG A 55 4.58 -20.99 6.09
CA ARG A 55 5.65 -21.68 5.36
C ARG A 55 6.16 -20.90 4.15
N ALA A 56 5.83 -19.62 4.04
CA ALA A 56 6.20 -18.79 2.90
C ALA A 56 7.72 -18.70 2.71
N PRO A 57 8.23 -18.68 1.45
CA PRO A 57 9.66 -18.81 1.16
C PRO A 57 10.55 -17.75 1.82
N HIS A 58 10.08 -16.48 1.91
CA HIS A 58 10.82 -15.37 2.52
C HIS A 58 10.94 -15.50 4.05
N LEU A 59 10.11 -16.33 4.69
CA LEU A 59 10.19 -16.61 6.13
C LEU A 59 11.18 -17.73 6.47
N ARG A 60 11.69 -18.43 5.46
CA ARG A 60 12.60 -19.60 5.61
C ARG A 60 14.04 -19.27 5.21
N ARG A 61 14.32 -18.02 4.89
CA ARG A 61 15.66 -17.51 4.56
C ARG A 61 16.19 -16.70 5.72
N SER A 62 17.51 -16.66 5.87
CA SER A 62 18.14 -15.78 6.85
C SER A 62 17.88 -14.30 6.56
N SER A 63 17.81 -13.94 5.27
CA SER A 63 17.37 -12.64 4.81
C SER A 63 16.82 -12.70 3.38
N THR A 64 16.02 -11.70 2.99
CA THR A 64 15.46 -11.55 1.64
C THR A 64 15.64 -10.10 1.20
N PRO A 65 16.23 -9.83 0.02
CA PRO A 65 16.28 -8.46 -0.52
C PRO A 65 14.89 -7.87 -0.69
N VAL A 66 14.72 -6.57 -0.38
CA VAL A 66 13.45 -5.88 -0.55
C VAL A 66 13.62 -4.56 -1.30
N SER A 67 12.55 -4.19 -2.02
CA SER A 67 12.32 -2.82 -2.50
C SER A 67 11.09 -2.28 -1.79
N VAL A 68 11.21 -1.10 -1.18
CA VAL A 68 10.11 -0.46 -0.45
C VAL A 68 9.78 0.88 -1.08
N ARG A 69 8.49 1.10 -1.34
CA ARG A 69 8.01 2.35 -1.90
C ARG A 69 7.17 3.11 -0.88
N PHE A 70 7.58 4.34 -0.58
CA PHE A 70 6.77 5.32 0.14
C PHE A 70 6.08 6.26 -0.83
N SER A 71 4.91 6.78 -0.47
CA SER A 71 4.12 7.64 -1.36
C SER A 71 3.06 8.47 -0.62
N ASN A 72 2.68 9.59 -1.24
CA ASN A 72 1.47 10.33 -0.89
C ASN A 72 0.23 9.69 -1.52
N GLY A 73 -0.97 9.96 -0.99
CA GLY A 73 -2.19 9.25 -1.31
C GLY A 73 -2.80 9.51 -2.70
N THR A 74 -2.61 10.71 -3.26
CA THR A 74 -3.33 11.14 -4.48
C THR A 74 -2.68 10.69 -5.80
N GLY A 75 -3.40 10.94 -6.92
CA GLY A 75 -2.90 10.77 -8.28
C GLY A 75 -2.07 11.94 -8.80
N LEU A 76 -1.84 12.99 -7.99
CA LEU A 76 -1.06 14.16 -8.37
C LEU A 76 0.45 13.91 -8.13
N PRO A 77 1.30 13.90 -9.18
CA PRO A 77 2.74 13.65 -9.04
C PRO A 77 3.50 14.73 -8.27
N SER A 78 2.96 15.94 -8.20
CA SER A 78 3.57 17.12 -7.57
C SER A 78 2.81 17.61 -6.33
N ILE A 79 1.94 16.78 -5.73
CA ILE A 79 1.22 17.21 -4.53
C ILE A 79 2.19 17.61 -3.41
N PRO A 80 2.00 18.76 -2.75
CA PRO A 80 2.75 19.11 -1.55
C PRO A 80 2.53 18.10 -0.42
N ASP A 81 3.60 17.72 0.28
CA ASP A 81 3.51 16.75 1.38
C ASP A 81 2.67 17.25 2.55
N ASN A 82 2.62 18.56 2.74
CA ASN A 82 1.82 19.24 3.76
C ASN A 82 0.37 19.52 3.35
N ALA A 83 -0.05 19.13 2.13
CA ALA A 83 -1.43 19.27 1.70
C ALA A 83 -2.33 18.26 2.42
N PRO A 84 -3.55 18.64 2.85
CA PRO A 84 -4.49 17.75 3.53
C PRO A 84 -4.77 16.47 2.72
N ASP A 85 -4.93 16.61 1.40
CA ASP A 85 -5.25 15.49 0.49
C ASP A 85 -4.05 14.58 0.19
N SER A 86 -2.85 14.90 0.70
CA SER A 86 -1.67 14.04 0.54
C SER A 86 -1.74 12.75 1.38
N ASN A 87 -2.65 12.69 2.36
CA ASN A 87 -2.95 11.50 3.16
C ASN A 87 -4.04 10.62 2.49
N PRO A 88 -4.10 9.29 2.83
CA PRO A 88 -3.14 8.55 3.65
C PRO A 88 -1.80 8.31 2.96
N ARG A 89 -0.73 8.15 3.76
CA ARG A 89 0.59 7.76 3.23
C ARG A 89 0.57 6.30 2.83
N GLY A 90 1.30 5.96 1.77
CA GLY A 90 1.42 4.59 1.30
C GLY A 90 2.79 4.01 1.57
N LEU A 91 2.81 2.72 1.94
CA LEU A 91 4.01 1.89 2.00
C LEU A 91 3.74 0.57 1.27
N ALA A 92 4.60 0.21 0.33
CA ALA A 92 4.56 -1.09 -0.34
C ALA A 92 5.94 -1.75 -0.29
N ILE A 93 5.97 -3.02 0.11
CA ILE A 93 7.19 -3.83 0.24
C ILE A 93 7.15 -4.92 -0.81
N ARG A 94 8.21 -5.05 -1.62
CA ARG A 94 8.46 -6.20 -2.49
C ARG A 94 9.57 -7.05 -1.92
N PHE A 95 9.31 -8.33 -1.71
CA PHE A 95 10.28 -9.35 -1.34
C PHE A 95 10.78 -10.05 -2.62
N HIS A 96 12.08 -9.95 -2.92
CA HIS A 96 12.70 -10.56 -4.10
C HIS A 96 13.12 -11.99 -3.77
N LEU A 97 12.40 -12.98 -4.30
CA LEU A 97 12.61 -14.39 -4.01
C LEU A 97 13.58 -15.05 -5.00
N ALA A 98 13.47 -14.69 -6.27
CA ALA A 98 14.34 -15.08 -7.37
C ALA A 98 14.13 -14.11 -8.53
N ASP A 99 14.82 -14.31 -9.66
CA ASP A 99 14.56 -13.54 -10.87
C ASP A 99 13.09 -13.67 -11.27
N HIS A 100 12.41 -12.53 -11.35
CA HIS A 100 10.97 -12.42 -11.65
C HIS A 100 10.02 -13.10 -10.67
N VAL A 101 10.52 -13.62 -9.53
CA VAL A 101 9.71 -14.23 -8.48
C VAL A 101 9.71 -13.33 -7.25
N HIS A 102 8.53 -12.89 -6.84
CA HIS A 102 8.36 -11.97 -5.71
C HIS A 102 7.01 -12.16 -5.04
N THR A 103 6.89 -11.63 -3.84
CA THR A 103 5.62 -11.38 -3.15
C THR A 103 5.66 -9.98 -2.55
N ASP A 104 4.49 -9.37 -2.38
CA ASP A 104 4.40 -7.98 -1.97
C ASP A 104 3.47 -7.81 -0.77
N ILE A 105 3.74 -6.80 0.05
CA ILE A 105 2.80 -6.24 1.04
C ILE A 105 2.45 -4.83 0.57
N VAL A 106 1.16 -4.50 0.54
CA VAL A 106 0.67 -3.15 0.20
C VAL A 106 -0.14 -2.62 1.36
N SER A 107 0.26 -1.48 1.88
CA SER A 107 -0.27 -0.87 3.10
C SER A 107 -0.39 0.65 2.97
N HIS A 108 -1.11 1.25 3.90
CA HIS A 108 -1.22 2.70 4.03
C HIS A 108 -1.35 3.11 5.52
N SER A 109 -1.23 4.41 5.80
CA SER A 109 -1.18 4.93 7.17
C SER A 109 -2.53 5.01 7.89
N THR A 110 -3.59 4.46 7.33
CA THR A 110 -4.89 4.32 7.99
C THR A 110 -5.19 2.84 8.26
N ASP A 111 -5.65 2.54 9.47
CA ASP A 111 -6.07 1.18 9.85
C ASP A 111 -7.55 0.99 9.49
N GLY A 112 -7.85 0.77 8.22
CA GLY A 112 -9.18 0.59 7.68
C GLY A 112 -9.34 1.17 6.28
N PHE A 113 -10.41 0.76 5.59
CA PHE A 113 -10.77 1.20 4.25
C PHE A 113 -12.19 1.78 4.26
N PRO A 114 -12.53 2.77 3.43
CA PRO A 114 -13.83 3.45 3.52
C PRO A 114 -15.02 2.58 3.10
N THR A 115 -14.81 1.56 2.27
CA THR A 115 -15.91 0.77 1.69
C THR A 115 -15.57 -0.72 1.65
N ARG A 116 -16.59 -1.56 1.80
CA ARG A 116 -16.44 -3.01 1.74
C ARG A 116 -16.18 -3.52 0.32
N THR A 117 -16.78 -2.90 -0.69
CA THR A 117 -16.68 -3.35 -2.07
C THR A 117 -16.10 -2.28 -2.98
N GLY A 118 -15.54 -2.70 -4.12
CA GLY A 118 -15.04 -1.77 -5.11
C GLY A 118 -16.13 -0.96 -5.79
N GLN A 119 -17.35 -1.50 -5.91
CA GLN A 119 -18.49 -0.76 -6.44
C GLN A 119 -18.83 0.42 -5.51
N GLN A 120 -18.92 0.18 -4.20
CA GLN A 120 -19.12 1.24 -3.21
C GLN A 120 -17.97 2.26 -3.22
N PHE A 121 -16.73 1.78 -3.47
CA PHE A 121 -15.58 2.70 -3.57
C PHE A 121 -15.70 3.61 -4.80
N LEU A 122 -16.14 3.10 -5.94
CA LEU A 122 -16.41 3.91 -7.13
C LEU A 122 -17.49 4.95 -6.88
N GLU A 123 -18.57 4.55 -6.21
CA GLU A 123 -19.67 5.46 -5.83
C GLU A 123 -19.19 6.55 -4.86
N PHE A 124 -18.37 6.18 -3.86
CA PHE A 124 -17.74 7.13 -2.96
C PHE A 124 -16.86 8.15 -3.71
N LEU A 125 -16.01 7.69 -4.62
CA LEU A 125 -15.16 8.58 -5.42
C LEU A 125 -15.98 9.52 -6.32
N ARG A 126 -17.09 9.03 -6.88
CA ARG A 126 -18.02 9.87 -7.66
C ARG A 126 -18.69 10.94 -6.80
N ALA A 127 -19.11 10.59 -5.60
CA ALA A 127 -19.70 11.54 -4.65
C ALA A 127 -18.70 12.62 -4.23
N VAL A 128 -17.45 12.22 -3.95
CA VAL A 128 -16.34 13.17 -3.65
C VAL A 128 -16.06 14.09 -4.84
N ALA A 129 -16.02 13.54 -6.06
CA ALA A 129 -15.79 14.32 -7.28
C ALA A 129 -16.91 15.32 -7.58
N ALA A 130 -18.15 14.99 -7.19
CA ALA A 130 -19.31 15.89 -7.29
C ALA A 130 -19.29 17.05 -6.27
N GLY A 131 -18.36 17.03 -5.30
CA GLY A 131 -18.17 18.07 -4.29
C GLY A 131 -19.04 17.93 -3.04
N ASP A 132 -19.97 16.99 -3.01
CA ASP A 132 -20.80 16.72 -1.82
C ASP A 132 -21.01 15.21 -1.61
N PRO A 133 -20.18 14.56 -0.77
CA PRO A 133 -20.32 13.16 -0.43
C PRO A 133 -21.36 12.88 0.68
N SER A 134 -22.05 13.89 1.21
CA SER A 134 -22.90 13.76 2.41
C SER A 134 -24.00 12.71 2.28
N ALA A 135 -24.66 12.64 1.11
CA ALA A 135 -25.71 11.66 0.84
C ALA A 135 -25.16 10.21 0.84
N PHE A 136 -23.95 10.00 0.31
CA PHE A 136 -23.28 8.71 0.36
C PHE A 136 -22.88 8.35 1.79
N LEU A 137 -22.27 9.30 2.51
CA LEU A 137 -21.80 9.10 3.89
C LEU A 137 -22.97 8.81 4.86
N ALA A 138 -24.14 9.40 4.64
CA ALA A 138 -25.33 9.16 5.47
C ALA A 138 -25.81 7.70 5.44
N THR A 139 -25.54 6.98 4.35
CA THR A 139 -25.93 5.57 4.17
C THR A 139 -24.77 4.58 4.33
N HIS A 140 -23.55 5.07 4.48
CA HIS A 140 -22.32 4.26 4.60
C HIS A 140 -21.52 4.63 5.86
N PRO A 141 -21.91 4.14 7.05
CA PRO A 141 -21.31 4.55 8.32
C PRO A 141 -19.79 4.25 8.40
N ALA A 142 -19.31 3.19 7.76
CA ALA A 142 -17.87 2.88 7.68
C ALA A 142 -17.09 3.96 6.90
N ALA A 143 -17.66 4.44 5.78
CA ALA A 143 -17.07 5.53 5.01
C ALA A 143 -17.08 6.84 5.81
N LEU A 144 -18.15 7.13 6.53
CA LEU A 144 -18.23 8.29 7.41
C LEU A 144 -17.16 8.24 8.50
N ALA A 145 -17.03 7.10 9.19
CA ALA A 145 -16.00 6.89 10.21
C ALA A 145 -14.59 7.06 9.64
N PHE A 146 -14.32 6.48 8.45
CA PHE A 146 -13.03 6.62 7.76
C PHE A 146 -12.72 8.08 7.42
N VAL A 147 -13.69 8.85 6.93
CA VAL A 147 -13.48 10.28 6.60
C VAL A 147 -13.21 11.10 7.87
N GLN A 148 -13.92 10.81 8.96
CA GLN A 148 -13.80 11.51 10.24
C GLN A 148 -12.53 11.12 11.04
N THR A 149 -11.94 9.96 10.75
CA THR A 149 -10.71 9.51 11.42
C THR A 149 -9.57 10.51 11.15
N PRO A 150 -8.92 11.05 12.18
CA PRO A 150 -7.77 11.94 12.02
C PRO A 150 -6.65 11.26 11.22
N LYS A 151 -6.05 12.01 10.30
CA LYS A 151 -4.91 11.59 9.49
C LYS A 151 -3.79 12.63 9.64
N PRO A 152 -3.13 12.66 10.81
CA PRO A 152 -2.09 13.65 11.07
C PRO A 152 -0.92 13.45 10.11
N ASN A 153 -0.18 14.53 9.83
CA ASN A 153 1.00 14.46 8.99
C ASN A 153 2.19 13.94 9.81
N PRO A 154 2.90 12.88 9.36
CA PRO A 154 4.07 12.38 10.07
C PRO A 154 5.26 13.33 9.94
N THR A 155 6.18 13.29 10.91
CA THR A 155 7.46 14.00 10.83
C THR A 155 8.36 13.43 9.73
N SER A 156 8.18 12.14 9.41
CA SER A 156 8.90 11.37 8.37
C SER A 156 8.08 10.18 7.93
N PHE A 157 8.25 9.70 6.69
CA PHE A 157 7.78 8.37 6.29
C PHE A 157 8.34 7.25 7.18
N ALA A 158 9.54 7.44 7.75
CA ALA A 158 10.19 6.51 8.68
C ALA A 158 9.66 6.59 10.12
N ARG A 159 8.70 7.46 10.39
CA ARG A 159 8.05 7.64 11.69
C ARG A 159 6.53 7.54 11.61
N GLU A 160 6.04 6.82 10.60
CA GLU A 160 4.62 6.55 10.37
C GLU A 160 4.34 5.05 10.53
N ALA A 161 3.16 4.71 11.05
CA ALA A 161 2.66 3.34 11.09
C ALA A 161 1.86 3.03 9.82
N TYR A 162 2.03 1.81 9.29
CA TYR A 162 1.32 1.39 8.09
C TYR A 162 0.58 0.08 8.32
N PHE A 163 -0.59 -0.04 7.69
CA PHE A 163 -1.55 -1.12 7.90
C PHE A 163 -1.92 -1.79 6.59
N GLY A 164 -1.82 -3.10 6.55
CA GLY A 164 -2.42 -3.93 5.51
C GLY A 164 -3.84 -4.28 5.93
N VAL A 165 -4.83 -3.57 5.39
CA VAL A 165 -6.23 -3.63 5.87
C VAL A 165 -7.01 -4.85 5.42
N THR A 166 -6.58 -5.52 4.34
CA THR A 166 -7.16 -6.80 3.89
C THR A 166 -6.51 -7.96 4.65
N ALA A 167 -7.30 -8.95 5.03
CA ALA A 167 -6.78 -10.13 5.70
C ALA A 167 -6.22 -11.16 4.71
N PHE A 168 -5.21 -11.90 5.19
CA PHE A 168 -4.62 -13.04 4.49
C PHE A 168 -4.70 -14.29 5.37
N ARG A 169 -4.70 -15.45 4.73
CA ARG A 169 -4.67 -16.75 5.37
C ARG A 169 -3.24 -17.26 5.41
N PHE A 170 -2.65 -17.28 6.60
CA PHE A 170 -1.29 -17.76 6.86
C PHE A 170 -1.33 -19.25 7.17
N ILE A 171 -0.56 -20.05 6.45
CA ILE A 171 -0.56 -21.53 6.55
C ILE A 171 0.84 -21.98 6.92
N ASN A 172 0.99 -22.62 8.07
CA ASN A 172 2.27 -23.10 8.54
C ASN A 172 2.67 -24.45 7.93
N GLN A 173 3.81 -25.00 8.35
CA GLN A 173 4.34 -26.29 7.86
C GLN A 173 3.44 -27.47 8.15
N ASN A 174 2.66 -27.41 9.21
CA ASN A 174 1.73 -28.47 9.63
C ASN A 174 0.34 -28.33 8.97
N GLY A 175 0.15 -27.35 8.10
CA GLY A 175 -1.14 -27.06 7.46
C GLY A 175 -2.12 -26.28 8.33
N LEU A 176 -1.75 -25.89 9.56
CA LEU A 176 -2.58 -25.02 10.38
C LEU A 176 -2.65 -23.63 9.74
N ALA A 177 -3.88 -23.17 9.54
CA ALA A 177 -4.16 -21.89 8.92
C ALA A 177 -4.78 -20.91 9.93
N ARG A 178 -4.34 -19.63 9.85
CA ARG A 178 -4.90 -18.51 10.62
C ARG A 178 -5.05 -17.30 9.72
N TYR A 179 -6.10 -16.53 9.91
CA TYR A 179 -6.24 -15.23 9.27
C TYR A 179 -5.49 -14.16 10.05
N GLY A 180 -4.91 -13.20 9.31
CA GLY A 180 -4.18 -12.10 9.91
C GLY A 180 -4.09 -10.88 9.01
N ARG A 181 -3.78 -9.72 9.60
CA ARG A 181 -3.54 -8.44 8.91
C ARG A 181 -2.15 -7.92 9.26
N TYR A 182 -1.46 -7.39 8.26
CA TYR A 182 -0.14 -6.81 8.46
C TYR A 182 -0.20 -5.48 9.19
N ARG A 183 0.73 -5.29 10.13
CA ARG A 183 1.06 -4.03 10.78
C ARG A 183 2.54 -3.77 10.58
N ILE A 184 2.91 -2.57 10.16
CA ILE A 184 4.29 -2.20 9.86
C ILE A 184 4.61 -0.96 10.68
N LEU A 185 5.39 -1.14 11.73
CA LEU A 185 5.66 -0.12 12.73
C LEU A 185 7.10 0.36 12.61
N PRO A 186 7.36 1.69 12.62
CA PRO A 186 8.70 2.22 12.60
C PRO A 186 9.43 1.89 13.91
N GLU A 187 10.66 1.38 13.83
CA GLU A 187 11.50 1.14 15.02
C GLU A 187 11.78 2.45 15.77
N ALA A 188 11.89 3.55 15.04
CA ALA A 188 12.09 4.88 15.63
C ALA A 188 10.85 5.44 16.36
N GLY A 189 9.72 4.71 16.36
CA GLY A 189 8.45 5.14 16.92
C GLY A 189 7.67 6.09 16.01
N VAL A 190 6.36 6.14 16.21
CA VAL A 190 5.45 7.01 15.45
C VAL A 190 5.55 8.44 15.99
N GLU A 191 5.58 9.41 15.07
CA GLU A 191 5.64 10.83 15.44
C GLU A 191 4.95 11.69 14.38
N HIS A 192 4.02 12.51 14.81
CA HIS A 192 3.24 13.39 13.96
C HIS A 192 3.49 14.86 14.27
N LEU A 193 3.28 15.69 13.26
CA LEU A 193 3.32 17.14 13.36
C LEU A 193 1.96 17.67 13.79
N ASP A 194 1.97 18.78 14.52
CA ASP A 194 0.77 19.60 14.69
C ASP A 194 0.47 20.41 13.41
N ASP A 195 -0.73 21.00 13.34
CA ASP A 195 -1.19 21.73 12.15
C ASP A 195 -0.32 22.97 11.86
N ALA A 196 0.16 23.67 12.88
CA ALA A 196 0.97 24.86 12.71
C ALA A 196 2.34 24.51 12.12
N THR A 197 2.98 23.49 12.67
CA THR A 197 4.25 22.97 12.19
C THR A 197 4.10 22.40 10.77
N THR A 198 3.02 21.65 10.49
CA THR A 198 2.74 21.12 9.16
C THR A 198 2.68 22.22 8.11
N LYS A 199 1.95 23.31 8.38
CA LYS A 199 1.82 24.46 7.47
C LYS A 199 3.16 25.17 7.19
N SER A 200 4.10 25.09 8.12
CA SER A 200 5.44 25.70 7.96
C SER A 200 6.43 24.84 7.19
N LYS A 201 6.11 23.56 6.95
CA LYS A 201 6.98 22.63 6.20
C LYS A 201 6.99 22.94 4.70
N GLY A 202 8.12 22.68 4.07
CA GLY A 202 8.25 22.74 2.62
C GLY A 202 7.42 21.65 1.90
N GLU A 203 7.13 21.89 0.64
CA GLU A 203 6.25 21.01 -0.19
C GLU A 203 6.77 19.58 -0.35
N ASN A 204 8.06 19.34 -0.14
CA ASN A 204 8.72 18.03 -0.28
C ASN A 204 9.34 17.53 1.02
N TYR A 205 8.88 18.02 2.18
CA TYR A 205 9.57 17.78 3.45
C TYR A 205 9.73 16.28 3.81
N LEU A 206 8.77 15.43 3.43
CA LEU A 206 8.86 13.99 3.68
C LEU A 206 9.90 13.30 2.80
N PHE A 207 9.97 13.69 1.53
CA PHE A 207 10.93 13.11 0.57
C PHE A 207 12.36 13.59 0.85
N ASP A 208 12.51 14.87 1.22
CA ASP A 208 13.80 15.47 1.57
C ASP A 208 14.33 14.86 2.88
N GLU A 209 13.48 14.76 3.90
CA GLU A 209 13.82 14.15 5.19
C GLU A 209 14.20 12.66 5.01
N LEU A 210 13.41 11.87 4.29
CA LEU A 210 13.70 10.47 4.06
C LEU A 210 15.04 10.28 3.31
N THR A 211 15.33 11.16 2.34
CA THR A 211 16.59 11.15 1.59
C THR A 211 17.78 11.50 2.48
N GLN A 212 17.63 12.46 3.39
CA GLN A 212 18.67 12.81 4.35
C GLN A 212 18.86 11.69 5.40
N ARG A 213 17.76 11.15 5.92
CA ARG A 213 17.79 10.07 6.92
C ARG A 213 18.52 8.83 6.43
N ILE A 214 18.21 8.35 5.22
CA ILE A 214 18.84 7.15 4.67
C ILE A 214 20.33 7.36 4.37
N ALA A 215 20.77 8.58 4.15
CA ALA A 215 22.18 8.92 3.98
C ALA A 215 22.98 8.89 5.30
N ILE A 216 22.28 9.04 6.44
CA ILE A 216 22.90 9.03 7.78
C ILE A 216 22.98 7.59 8.30
N GLY A 217 21.96 6.76 8.05
CA GLY A 217 21.94 5.39 8.55
C GLY A 217 20.68 4.61 8.12
N PRO A 218 20.61 3.33 8.47
CA PRO A 218 19.52 2.47 8.09
C PRO A 218 18.19 2.90 8.74
N ILE A 219 17.10 2.67 8.00
CA ILE A 219 15.73 2.87 8.47
C ILE A 219 15.12 1.48 8.71
N ARG A 220 14.54 1.26 9.89
CA ARG A 220 13.98 -0.04 10.26
C ARG A 220 12.48 0.03 10.55
N PHE A 221 11.78 -1.00 10.08
CA PHE A 221 10.38 -1.25 10.38
C PHE A 221 10.21 -2.66 10.93
N ASN A 222 9.51 -2.77 12.05
CA ASN A 222 9.06 -4.04 12.60
C ASN A 222 7.74 -4.40 11.94
N THR A 223 7.74 -5.46 11.15
CA THR A 223 6.53 -6.03 10.55
C THR A 223 5.92 -7.04 11.50
N GLN A 224 4.61 -7.00 11.63
CA GLN A 224 3.82 -7.83 12.55
C GLN A 224 2.56 -8.31 11.83
N VAL A 225 1.96 -9.38 12.34
CA VAL A 225 0.65 -9.88 11.91
C VAL A 225 -0.28 -9.92 13.11
N GLN A 226 -1.34 -9.13 13.06
CA GLN A 226 -2.46 -9.25 14.00
C GLN A 226 -3.31 -10.44 13.56
N ILE A 227 -3.54 -11.39 14.45
CA ILE A 227 -4.25 -12.65 14.18
C ILE A 227 -5.72 -12.47 14.52
N ALA A 228 -6.60 -12.93 13.62
CA ALA A 228 -8.02 -13.00 13.88
C ALA A 228 -8.35 -14.10 14.89
N ASP A 229 -9.31 -13.84 15.77
CA ASP A 229 -9.97 -14.86 16.59
C ASP A 229 -11.19 -15.44 15.88
N ASP A 230 -11.75 -16.50 16.44
CA ASP A 230 -12.99 -17.10 15.97
C ASP A 230 -14.13 -16.08 16.00
N GLY A 231 -14.80 -15.91 14.86
CA GLY A 231 -15.88 -14.95 14.70
C GLY A 231 -15.47 -13.56 14.20
N ASP A 232 -14.18 -13.25 14.09
CA ASP A 232 -13.73 -12.01 13.46
C ASP A 232 -14.03 -12.00 11.95
N ILE A 233 -14.46 -10.84 11.45
CA ILE A 233 -14.75 -10.66 10.03
C ILE A 233 -13.44 -10.49 9.26
N VAL A 234 -13.11 -11.45 8.39
CA VAL A 234 -11.84 -11.50 7.65
C VAL A 234 -11.95 -11.08 6.18
N ASN A 235 -13.17 -10.79 5.71
CA ASN A 235 -13.46 -10.44 4.32
C ASN A 235 -14.09 -9.04 4.15
N ASP A 236 -13.80 -8.15 5.11
CA ASP A 236 -14.27 -6.76 5.09
C ASP A 236 -13.19 -5.84 5.67
N ALA A 237 -12.58 -5.06 4.81
CA ALA A 237 -11.52 -4.11 5.16
C ALA A 237 -12.02 -2.86 5.92
N THR A 238 -13.34 -2.69 6.05
CA THR A 238 -13.92 -1.59 6.83
C THR A 238 -14.03 -1.92 8.32
N ILE A 239 -13.90 -3.21 8.68
CA ILE A 239 -14.05 -3.68 10.05
C ILE A 239 -12.71 -3.72 10.76
N HIS A 240 -12.60 -3.01 11.87
CA HIS A 240 -11.43 -3.07 12.75
C HIS A 240 -11.56 -4.28 13.68
N TRP A 241 -10.48 -5.02 13.85
CA TRP A 241 -10.42 -6.07 14.87
C TRP A 241 -10.08 -5.46 16.23
N PRO A 242 -10.54 -6.06 17.33
CA PRO A 242 -10.17 -5.62 18.68
C PRO A 242 -8.66 -5.49 18.88
N GLY A 243 -8.25 -4.48 19.65
CA GLY A 243 -6.83 -4.16 19.84
C GLY A 243 -6.07 -5.19 20.69
N ASP A 244 -6.78 -6.06 21.42
CA ASP A 244 -6.23 -7.13 22.25
C ASP A 244 -5.99 -8.45 21.49
N ARG A 245 -6.25 -8.50 20.19
CA ARG A 245 -5.93 -9.67 19.36
C ARG A 245 -4.44 -9.98 19.39
N LEU A 246 -4.12 -11.28 19.34
CA LEU A 246 -2.75 -11.74 19.28
C LEU A 246 -2.00 -11.06 18.12
N VAL A 247 -0.85 -10.51 18.43
CA VAL A 247 0.10 -9.95 17.44
C VAL A 247 1.33 -10.82 17.40
N VAL A 248 1.64 -11.35 16.23
CA VAL A 248 2.82 -12.20 15.99
C VAL A 248 3.88 -11.35 15.29
N PRO A 249 5.11 -11.25 15.80
CA PRO A 249 6.22 -10.68 15.05
C PRO A 249 6.39 -11.40 13.71
N PHE A 250 6.53 -10.65 12.61
CA PHE A 250 6.74 -11.23 11.29
C PHE A 250 8.20 -11.09 10.84
N GLY A 251 8.83 -9.99 11.18
CA GLY A 251 10.25 -9.73 10.90
C GLY A 251 10.57 -8.25 10.83
N THR A 252 11.81 -7.95 10.50
CA THR A 252 12.31 -6.58 10.37
C THR A 252 12.70 -6.28 8.93
N VAL A 253 12.19 -5.17 8.40
CA VAL A 253 12.64 -4.55 7.15
C VAL A 253 13.69 -3.51 7.50
N GLU A 254 14.91 -3.69 7.01
CA GLU A 254 16.00 -2.73 7.14
C GLU A 254 16.30 -2.13 5.76
N LEU A 255 16.12 -0.82 5.63
CA LEU A 255 16.39 -0.06 4.42
C LEU A 255 17.75 0.62 4.55
N THR A 256 18.60 0.47 3.54
CA THR A 256 20.00 0.90 3.60
C THR A 256 20.38 1.87 2.49
N ALA A 257 19.56 1.99 1.43
CA ALA A 257 19.88 2.88 0.33
C ALA A 257 18.62 3.40 -0.38
N LYS A 258 18.72 4.59 -0.96
CA LYS A 258 17.77 5.06 -1.96
C LYS A 258 17.97 4.27 -3.24
N ALA A 259 16.91 3.67 -3.76
CA ALA A 259 16.97 3.00 -5.04
C ALA A 259 17.15 4.03 -6.18
N PRO A 260 17.79 3.68 -7.31
CA PRO A 260 17.84 4.53 -8.47
C PRO A 260 16.44 4.94 -8.92
N ASP A 261 16.28 6.23 -9.29
CA ASP A 261 15.03 6.69 -9.92
C ASP A 261 15.09 6.39 -11.42
N ASP A 262 15.12 5.11 -11.73
CA ASP A 262 15.19 4.60 -13.09
C ASP A 262 13.84 4.00 -13.55
N GLU A 263 13.80 3.65 -14.83
CA GLU A 263 12.61 3.08 -15.44
C GLU A 263 12.23 1.71 -14.83
N ALA A 264 13.20 0.90 -14.40
CA ALA A 264 12.96 -0.40 -13.82
C ALA A 264 12.14 -0.28 -12.53
N HIS A 265 12.52 0.64 -11.64
CA HIS A 265 11.80 0.90 -10.40
C HIS A 265 10.42 1.54 -10.63
N ARG A 266 10.31 2.45 -11.60
CA ARG A 266 9.02 3.06 -11.98
C ARG A 266 8.04 2.06 -12.57
N ARG A 267 8.53 1.01 -13.25
CA ARG A 267 7.73 -0.07 -13.85
C ARG A 267 7.22 -1.09 -12.84
N ILE A 268 7.72 -1.13 -11.60
CA ILE A 268 7.26 -2.06 -10.58
C ILE A 268 5.74 -1.96 -10.39
N ILE A 269 5.05 -3.08 -10.50
CA ILE A 269 3.64 -3.26 -10.15
C ILE A 269 3.62 -4.12 -8.90
N PHE A 270 3.25 -3.54 -7.75
CA PHE A 270 3.04 -4.30 -6.53
C PHE A 270 1.77 -5.14 -6.67
N ASP A 271 1.83 -6.43 -6.30
CA ASP A 271 0.66 -7.32 -6.33
C ASP A 271 0.03 -7.36 -4.92
N PRO A 272 -1.22 -6.91 -4.74
CA PRO A 272 -1.87 -6.97 -3.44
C PRO A 272 -2.24 -8.40 -3.04
N ILE A 273 -2.17 -9.37 -3.96
CA ILE A 273 -2.44 -10.79 -3.71
C ILE A 273 -1.10 -11.53 -3.61
N PRO A 274 -0.80 -12.20 -2.49
CA PRO A 274 0.37 -13.06 -2.38
C PRO A 274 0.33 -14.19 -3.43
N ARG A 275 1.48 -14.44 -4.09
CA ARG A 275 1.62 -15.51 -5.09
C ARG A 275 2.67 -16.52 -4.63
N VAL A 276 2.70 -16.80 -3.34
CA VAL A 276 3.64 -17.72 -2.70
C VAL A 276 2.89 -18.75 -1.87
N ASP A 277 3.48 -19.93 -1.73
CA ASP A 277 2.94 -20.93 -0.83
C ASP A 277 2.97 -20.42 0.63
N GLY A 278 1.97 -20.80 1.40
CA GLY A 278 1.87 -20.47 2.83
C GLY A 278 1.22 -19.14 3.16
N ILE A 279 0.89 -18.29 2.17
CA ILE A 279 0.09 -17.08 2.37
C ILE A 279 -0.92 -16.98 1.23
N GLU A 280 -2.20 -17.02 1.56
CA GLU A 280 -3.32 -16.99 0.61
C GLU A 280 -4.20 -15.75 0.85
N PRO A 281 -4.90 -15.25 -0.17
CA PRO A 281 -5.90 -14.20 0.03
C PRO A 281 -7.08 -14.72 0.87
N SER A 282 -7.73 -13.81 1.59
CA SER A 282 -9.08 -14.03 2.11
C SER A 282 -10.12 -13.84 0.99
N ASP A 283 -11.40 -14.07 1.32
CA ASP A 283 -12.53 -13.78 0.43
C ASP A 283 -12.92 -12.29 0.41
N ASP A 284 -11.98 -11.39 0.73
CA ASP A 284 -12.21 -9.95 0.66
C ASP A 284 -12.38 -9.52 -0.80
N PRO A 285 -13.55 -8.94 -1.19
CA PRO A 285 -13.85 -8.58 -2.57
C PRO A 285 -12.94 -7.50 -3.14
N LEU A 286 -12.19 -6.78 -2.29
CA LEU A 286 -11.24 -5.77 -2.75
C LEU A 286 -9.96 -6.37 -3.33
N LEU A 287 -9.57 -7.58 -2.98
CA LEU A 287 -8.26 -8.15 -3.36
C LEU A 287 -8.11 -8.32 -4.87
N GLU A 288 -9.06 -9.01 -5.52
CA GLU A 288 -9.02 -9.22 -6.97
C GLU A 288 -9.18 -7.91 -7.75
N LEU A 289 -10.07 -7.03 -7.30
CA LEU A 289 -10.25 -5.72 -7.92
C LEU A 289 -8.97 -4.88 -7.84
N ARG A 290 -8.33 -4.83 -6.66
CA ARG A 290 -7.05 -4.12 -6.49
C ARG A 290 -5.97 -4.69 -7.40
N ALA A 291 -5.89 -6.03 -7.52
CA ALA A 291 -4.94 -6.68 -8.44
C ALA A 291 -5.20 -6.26 -9.90
N ALA A 292 -6.46 -6.20 -10.34
CA ALA A 292 -6.83 -5.72 -11.67
C ALA A 292 -6.44 -4.26 -11.89
N VAL A 293 -6.82 -3.35 -10.97
CA VAL A 293 -6.49 -1.92 -11.03
C VAL A 293 -4.97 -1.72 -11.13
N TYR A 294 -4.19 -2.43 -10.32
CA TYR A 294 -2.73 -2.28 -10.28
C TYR A 294 -2.08 -2.76 -11.57
N LEU A 295 -2.56 -3.89 -12.11
CA LEU A 295 -2.06 -4.43 -13.39
C LEU A 295 -2.39 -3.51 -14.57
N LEU A 296 -3.63 -3.05 -14.68
CA LEU A 296 -4.07 -2.14 -15.74
C LEU A 296 -3.33 -0.81 -15.67
N SER A 297 -3.21 -0.22 -14.49
CA SER A 297 -2.40 0.97 -14.25
C SER A 297 -0.94 0.77 -14.66
N GLY A 298 -0.36 -0.39 -14.33
CA GLY A 298 1.00 -0.73 -14.71
C GLY A 298 1.19 -0.87 -16.21
N ARG A 299 0.21 -1.44 -16.94
CA ARG A 299 0.21 -1.52 -18.41
C ARG A 299 0.18 -0.13 -19.03
N ARG A 300 -0.71 0.75 -18.54
CA ARG A 300 -0.82 2.16 -19.00
C ARG A 300 0.51 2.93 -18.82
N ARG A 301 1.18 2.76 -17.68
CA ARG A 301 2.48 3.40 -17.41
C ARG A 301 3.58 2.93 -18.37
N ARG A 302 3.66 1.62 -18.67
CA ARG A 302 4.63 1.07 -19.63
C ARG A 302 4.40 1.62 -21.04
N GLN A 303 3.15 1.63 -21.50
CA GLN A 303 2.79 2.18 -22.81
C GLN A 303 3.17 3.66 -22.96
N ALA A 304 2.94 4.47 -21.91
CA ALA A 304 3.31 5.88 -21.92
C ALA A 304 4.83 6.09 -22.04
N THR A 305 5.64 5.24 -21.40
CA THR A 305 7.10 5.30 -21.49
C THR A 305 7.60 4.90 -22.87
N GLU A 306 7.04 3.85 -23.47
CA GLU A 306 7.39 3.38 -24.81
C GLU A 306 7.04 4.42 -25.89
N SER A 307 5.90 5.09 -25.75
CA SER A 307 5.50 6.18 -26.65
C SER A 307 6.49 7.35 -26.60
N LYS A 308 6.90 7.79 -25.40
CA LYS A 308 7.91 8.84 -25.24
C LYS A 308 9.25 8.45 -25.88
N ALA A 309 9.70 7.20 -25.68
CA ALA A 309 10.96 6.72 -26.25
C ALA A 309 10.94 6.64 -27.79
N ARG A 310 9.80 6.38 -28.41
CA ARG A 310 9.63 6.41 -29.87
C ARG A 310 9.70 7.84 -30.42
N THR A 311 8.99 8.78 -29.77
CA THR A 311 8.99 10.18 -30.18
C THR A 311 10.39 10.80 -30.10
N SER A 312 11.16 10.50 -29.05
CA SER A 312 12.53 11.01 -28.87
C SER A 312 13.59 10.42 -29.85
N ARG A 313 13.27 9.31 -30.54
CA ARG A 313 14.13 8.70 -31.56
C ARG A 313 13.82 9.21 -32.98
N SER A 314 12.69 9.87 -33.17
CA SER A 314 12.23 10.41 -34.45
C SER A 314 12.48 11.92 -34.59
N THR A 315 13.01 12.56 -33.57
CA THR A 315 13.54 13.92 -33.54
C THR A 315 15.07 13.90 -33.51
#